data_137c7abe54534fa6738c6c5415b7702d
#
_entry.id   137c7abe54534fa6738c6c5415b7702d
#
_cell.length_a   1.000
_cell.length_b   1.000
_cell.length_c   1.000
_cell.angle_alpha   90.00
_cell.angle_beta   90.00
_cell.angle_gamma   90.00
#
_symmetry.space_group_name_H-M   'P 1'
#
loop_
_entity.id
_entity.type
_entity.pdbx_description
1 polymer ?
#
loop_
_entity_poly.entity_id
_entity_poly.type
_entity_poly.pdbx_seq_one_letter_code
_entity_poly.pdbx_strand_id
1 'polypeptide(L)'
;MNSNSTNAPSGSTADAGNTGKECVIVVSGGMDSVTLMWEMRRRIALAVTFDYGGNHNAREIECARRNCAILGIEHLVIPLAFMGEYFQSSLLSGADAIPEGHYTSENMKSTVVPFRNGIMLAVACGLAESRGLRKVLIANHAGDHAIYPDCRPGFVAAMSEAMRRGTYIGVEILAPYTSISKADICRRGAAAGVDYALTYSCYKGRERHCGRCGTCTERREAFLLAGIPDPTIYED
;
A
#
# COMPACT_ATOMS: atom_id res chain seq x y z
N MET A 1 -22.77 56.28 -31.76
CA MET A 1 -24.01 55.75 -31.17
C MET A 1 -24.03 54.23 -31.39
N ASN A 2 -24.32 53.51 -30.39
CA ASN A 2 -24.49 52.06 -30.20
C ASN A 2 -23.29 51.29 -29.63
N SER A 3 -23.24 51.31 -28.35
CA SER A 3 -22.59 50.37 -27.47
C SER A 3 -23.31 49.01 -27.46
N ASN A 4 -22.60 47.93 -27.76
CA ASN A 4 -23.05 46.56 -27.48
C ASN A 4 -22.08 45.94 -26.44
N SER A 5 -22.48 45.93 -25.19
CA SER A 5 -21.90 45.19 -24.13
C SER A 5 -22.43 43.75 -24.20
N THR A 6 -21.59 42.77 -24.51
CA THR A 6 -21.91 41.35 -24.33
C THR A 6 -21.42 40.89 -22.96
N ASN A 7 -22.36 40.65 -22.07
CA ASN A 7 -22.17 39.96 -20.80
C ASN A 7 -21.72 38.51 -21.06
N ALA A 8 -20.55 38.15 -20.56
CA ALA A 8 -20.15 36.75 -20.42
C ALA A 8 -20.80 36.16 -19.14
N PRO A 9 -21.32 34.94 -19.18
CA PRO A 9 -21.84 34.29 -17.98
C PRO A 9 -20.68 33.87 -17.08
N SER A 10 -20.70 34.37 -15.85
CA SER A 10 -19.86 33.91 -14.74
C SER A 10 -20.23 32.46 -14.40
N GLY A 11 -19.45 31.51 -14.90
CA GLY A 11 -19.55 30.13 -14.46
C GLY A 11 -19.09 30.01 -13.00
N SER A 12 -20.04 29.87 -12.10
CA SER A 12 -19.76 29.45 -10.72
C SER A 12 -19.21 28.04 -10.78
N THR A 13 -17.92 27.86 -10.55
CA THR A 13 -17.35 26.59 -10.18
C THR A 13 -17.97 26.20 -8.83
N ALA A 14 -18.89 25.26 -8.85
CA ALA A 14 -19.42 24.65 -7.66
C ALA A 14 -18.24 24.11 -6.83
N ASP A 15 -18.07 24.67 -5.66
CA ASP A 15 -17.17 24.22 -4.62
C ASP A 15 -17.64 22.81 -4.23
N ALA A 16 -17.05 21.78 -4.86
CA ALA A 16 -17.30 20.39 -4.51
C ALA A 16 -16.82 20.25 -3.06
N GLY A 17 -17.75 20.13 -2.13
CA GLY A 17 -17.54 20.18 -0.70
C GLY A 17 -16.28 19.44 -0.29
N ASN A 18 -15.33 20.14 0.27
CA ASN A 18 -14.10 19.63 0.85
C ASN A 18 -14.44 18.63 1.96
N THR A 19 -14.56 17.34 1.62
CA THR A 19 -14.86 16.25 2.58
C THR A 19 -13.68 15.96 3.50
N GLY A 20 -12.56 16.68 3.40
CA GLY A 20 -11.31 16.39 4.10
C GLY A 20 -10.57 15.18 3.54
N LYS A 21 -11.12 14.47 2.55
CA LYS A 21 -10.53 13.30 1.92
C LYS A 21 -9.67 13.73 0.73
N GLU A 22 -8.36 13.65 0.88
CA GLU A 22 -7.37 14.14 -0.10
C GLU A 22 -6.39 13.07 -0.56
N CYS A 23 -6.50 11.83 -0.04
CA CYS A 23 -5.50 10.79 -0.25
C CYS A 23 -6.02 9.64 -1.10
N VAL A 24 -5.15 9.15 -2.00
CA VAL A 24 -5.15 7.76 -2.48
C VAL A 24 -4.26 6.94 -1.56
N ILE A 25 -4.66 5.75 -1.14
CA ILE A 25 -3.79 4.81 -0.43
C ILE A 25 -3.47 3.60 -1.30
N VAL A 26 -2.19 3.22 -1.36
CA VAL A 26 -1.78 1.91 -1.87
C VAL A 26 -1.94 0.90 -0.73
N VAL A 27 -2.88 -0.03 -0.88
CA VAL A 27 -3.19 -1.05 0.13
C VAL A 27 -3.05 -2.44 -0.47
N SER A 28 -2.16 -3.27 0.13
CA SER A 28 -2.00 -4.67 -0.30
C SER A 28 -3.05 -5.58 0.35
N GLY A 29 -3.44 -5.31 1.57
CA GLY A 29 -4.19 -6.21 2.44
C GLY A 29 -3.30 -6.86 3.52
N GLY A 30 -2.00 -6.58 3.48
CA GLY A 30 -1.05 -6.90 4.54
C GLY A 30 -1.22 -5.99 5.76
N MET A 31 -0.70 -6.42 6.90
CA MET A 31 -0.89 -5.74 8.19
C MET A 31 -0.49 -4.26 8.19
N ASP A 32 0.60 -3.91 7.52
CA ASP A 32 1.14 -2.54 7.54
C ASP A 32 0.24 -1.56 6.79
N SER A 33 -0.15 -1.92 5.56
CA SER A 33 -1.00 -1.09 4.71
C SER A 33 -2.44 -0.98 5.24
N VAL A 34 -2.96 -2.06 5.83
CA VAL A 34 -4.28 -2.04 6.48
C VAL A 34 -4.24 -1.16 7.73
N THR A 35 -3.18 -1.26 8.55
CA THR A 35 -3.02 -0.38 9.71
C THR A 35 -3.00 1.09 9.30
N LEU A 36 -2.22 1.44 8.29
CA LEU A 36 -2.17 2.81 7.77
C LEU A 36 -3.54 3.28 7.27
N MET A 37 -4.27 2.41 6.57
CA MET A 37 -5.62 2.71 6.09
C MET A 37 -6.58 3.00 7.25
N TRP A 38 -6.55 2.23 8.32
CA TRP A 38 -7.40 2.45 9.49
C TRP A 38 -7.05 3.74 10.24
N GLU A 39 -5.75 4.04 10.43
CA GLU A 39 -5.33 5.31 11.06
C GLU A 39 -5.73 6.53 10.25
N MET A 40 -5.55 6.46 8.93
CA MET A 40 -5.74 7.60 8.03
C MET A 40 -7.14 7.63 7.37
N ARG A 41 -8.07 6.76 7.78
CA ARG A 41 -9.39 6.53 7.13
C ARG A 41 -10.19 7.79 6.82
N ARG A 42 -10.06 8.83 7.65
CA ARG A 42 -10.77 10.11 7.44
C ARG A 42 -10.20 10.95 6.30
N ARG A 43 -8.96 10.71 5.90
CA ARG A 43 -8.28 11.42 4.81
C ARG A 43 -8.30 10.65 3.49
N ILE A 44 -8.67 9.38 3.49
CA ILE A 44 -8.62 8.53 2.30
C ILE A 44 -9.92 8.65 1.52
N ALA A 45 -9.80 9.07 0.26
CA ALA A 45 -10.88 9.09 -0.71
C ALA A 45 -10.94 7.78 -1.50
N LEU A 46 -9.78 7.18 -1.80
CA LEU A 46 -9.64 6.02 -2.68
C LEU A 46 -8.55 5.08 -2.16
N ALA A 47 -8.87 3.79 -2.09
CA ALA A 47 -7.90 2.72 -1.87
C ALA A 47 -7.62 1.99 -3.19
N VAL A 48 -6.34 1.69 -3.44
CA VAL A 48 -5.90 0.99 -4.65
C VAL A 48 -5.07 -0.21 -4.26
N THR A 49 -5.47 -1.38 -4.77
CA THR A 49 -4.70 -2.62 -4.68
C THR A 49 -4.24 -3.02 -6.08
N PHE A 50 -3.01 -3.52 -6.19
CA PHE A 50 -2.43 -3.92 -7.46
C PHE A 50 -2.37 -5.45 -7.58
N ASP A 51 -2.92 -5.99 -8.66
CA ASP A 51 -2.77 -7.40 -9.02
C ASP A 51 -1.63 -7.53 -10.03
N TYR A 52 -0.47 -7.96 -9.54
CA TYR A 52 0.76 -8.09 -10.33
C TYR A 52 1.21 -9.53 -10.56
N GLY A 53 0.32 -10.52 -10.32
CA GLY A 53 0.63 -11.94 -10.52
C GLY A 53 1.43 -12.58 -9.39
N GLY A 54 1.44 -11.97 -8.20
CA GLY A 54 2.10 -12.54 -7.01
C GLY A 54 1.35 -13.75 -6.45
N ASN A 55 2.07 -14.75 -5.93
CA ASN A 55 1.48 -15.96 -5.35
C ASN A 55 0.43 -15.68 -4.27
N HIS A 56 0.59 -14.59 -3.54
CA HIS A 56 -0.25 -14.17 -2.40
C HIS A 56 -1.30 -13.11 -2.78
N ASN A 57 -1.27 -12.59 -4.02
CA ASN A 57 -2.12 -11.45 -4.42
C ASN A 57 -3.60 -11.68 -4.18
N ALA A 58 -4.14 -12.85 -4.54
CA ALA A 58 -5.56 -13.14 -4.39
C ALA A 58 -6.02 -13.02 -2.92
N ARG A 59 -5.21 -13.48 -1.97
CA ARG A 59 -5.50 -13.41 -0.53
C ARG A 59 -5.38 -11.97 -0.01
N GLU A 60 -4.36 -11.27 -0.43
CA GLU A 60 -4.16 -9.86 -0.07
C GLU A 60 -5.29 -8.98 -0.60
N ILE A 61 -5.69 -9.13 -1.87
CA ILE A 61 -6.79 -8.39 -2.49
C ILE A 61 -8.10 -8.61 -1.72
N GLU A 62 -8.38 -9.84 -1.29
CA GLU A 62 -9.58 -10.14 -0.50
C GLU A 62 -9.56 -9.45 0.87
N CYS A 63 -8.41 -9.44 1.55
CA CYS A 63 -8.23 -8.73 2.82
C CYS A 63 -8.39 -7.21 2.64
N ALA A 64 -7.79 -6.65 1.59
CA ALA A 64 -7.95 -5.22 1.26
C ALA A 64 -9.42 -4.87 1.00
N ARG A 65 -10.13 -5.68 0.21
CA ARG A 65 -11.54 -5.48 -0.11
C ARG A 65 -12.42 -5.47 1.14
N ARG A 66 -12.22 -6.43 2.05
CA ARG A 66 -12.98 -6.51 3.31
C ARG A 66 -12.75 -5.29 4.19
N ASN A 67 -11.51 -4.90 4.38
CA ASN A 67 -11.18 -3.72 5.19
C ASN A 67 -11.73 -2.42 4.57
N CYS A 68 -11.65 -2.26 3.25
CA CYS A 68 -12.23 -1.11 2.54
C CYS A 68 -13.76 -1.06 2.72
N ALA A 69 -14.44 -2.22 2.63
CA ALA A 69 -15.89 -2.32 2.84
C ALA A 69 -16.28 -1.92 4.28
N ILE A 70 -15.55 -2.40 5.30
CA ILE A 70 -15.79 -2.03 6.69
C ILE A 70 -15.66 -0.52 6.91
N LEU A 71 -14.66 0.11 6.28
CA LEU A 71 -14.38 1.53 6.42
C LEU A 71 -15.21 2.44 5.48
N GLY A 72 -15.99 1.86 4.55
CA GLY A 72 -16.73 2.61 3.54
C GLY A 72 -15.82 3.41 2.60
N ILE A 73 -14.65 2.86 2.24
CA ILE A 73 -13.67 3.47 1.34
C ILE A 73 -13.83 2.85 -0.06
N GLU A 74 -13.92 3.70 -1.10
CA GLU A 74 -13.89 3.24 -2.50
C GLU A 74 -12.61 2.43 -2.75
N HIS A 75 -12.75 1.24 -3.37
CA HIS A 75 -11.62 0.34 -3.60
C HIS A 75 -11.52 -0.06 -5.07
N LEU A 76 -10.35 0.16 -5.65
CA LEU A 76 -9.99 -0.28 -6.99
C LEU A 76 -8.94 -1.37 -6.94
N VAL A 77 -9.11 -2.41 -7.74
CA VAL A 77 -8.08 -3.42 -8.02
C VAL A 77 -7.56 -3.19 -9.43
N ILE A 78 -6.28 -2.86 -9.56
CA ILE A 78 -5.66 -2.54 -10.84
C ILE A 78 -4.73 -3.66 -11.27
N PRO A 79 -4.99 -4.28 -12.43
CA PRO A 79 -4.12 -5.33 -12.95
C PRO A 79 -2.81 -4.74 -13.47
N LEU A 80 -1.69 -5.32 -13.03
CA LEU A 80 -0.34 -5.10 -13.55
C LEU A 80 0.23 -6.43 -14.08
N ALA A 81 -0.56 -7.14 -14.89
CA ALA A 81 -0.27 -8.50 -15.36
C ALA A 81 1.12 -8.64 -16.00
N PHE A 82 1.59 -7.58 -16.69
CA PHE A 82 2.92 -7.55 -17.31
C PHE A 82 4.06 -7.82 -16.31
N MET A 83 3.88 -7.50 -15.02
CA MET A 83 4.92 -7.76 -14.02
C MET A 83 5.08 -9.27 -13.77
N GLY A 84 3.98 -10.03 -13.76
CA GLY A 84 4.02 -11.49 -13.67
C GLY A 84 4.56 -12.15 -14.94
N GLU A 85 4.41 -11.49 -16.09
CA GLU A 85 4.85 -12.03 -17.39
C GLU A 85 6.33 -11.74 -17.70
N TYR A 86 6.81 -10.55 -17.36
CA TYR A 86 8.15 -10.09 -17.78
C TYR A 86 9.17 -9.99 -16.65
N PHE A 87 8.77 -9.99 -15.37
CA PHE A 87 9.69 -9.82 -14.26
C PHE A 87 10.02 -11.17 -13.61
N GLN A 88 11.19 -11.22 -12.96
CA GLN A 88 11.65 -12.39 -12.25
C GLN A 88 11.68 -12.13 -10.74
N SER A 89 10.97 -12.92 -9.97
CA SER A 89 10.98 -12.92 -8.51
C SER A 89 10.35 -14.23 -7.99
N SER A 90 10.83 -14.75 -6.86
CA SER A 90 10.20 -15.89 -6.19
C SER A 90 8.77 -15.59 -5.67
N LEU A 91 8.36 -14.34 -5.64
CA LEU A 91 6.99 -13.95 -5.28
C LEU A 91 5.99 -14.04 -6.44
N LEU A 92 6.46 -14.14 -7.68
CA LEU A 92 5.61 -14.22 -8.86
C LEU A 92 5.20 -15.68 -9.13
N SER A 93 4.02 -15.86 -9.71
CA SER A 93 3.47 -17.19 -10.00
C SER A 93 4.37 -17.99 -10.93
N GLY A 94 4.62 -19.28 -10.59
CA GLY A 94 5.47 -20.16 -11.37
C GLY A 94 6.97 -19.99 -11.13
N ALA A 95 7.39 -19.16 -10.20
CA ALA A 95 8.80 -18.97 -9.84
C ALA A 95 9.33 -20.02 -8.84
N ASP A 96 10.62 -19.89 -8.51
CA ASP A 96 11.34 -20.72 -7.55
C ASP A 96 10.71 -20.69 -6.14
N ALA A 97 11.13 -21.65 -5.31
CA ALA A 97 10.64 -21.79 -3.94
C ALA A 97 10.88 -20.51 -3.11
N ILE A 98 9.84 -20.09 -2.38
CA ILE A 98 9.91 -18.96 -1.46
C ILE A 98 10.85 -19.32 -0.30
N PRO A 99 11.85 -18.47 0.03
CA PRO A 99 12.75 -18.71 1.14
C PRO A 99 12.03 -18.84 2.48
N GLU A 100 12.53 -19.73 3.33
CA GLU A 100 12.07 -19.91 4.71
C GLU A 100 13.11 -19.36 5.70
N GLY A 101 12.69 -19.09 6.94
CA GLY A 101 13.55 -18.61 8.02
C GLY A 101 13.51 -17.10 8.23
N HIS A 102 14.51 -16.60 8.96
CA HIS A 102 14.59 -15.18 9.30
C HIS A 102 14.78 -14.27 8.09
N TYR A 103 14.30 -13.06 8.22
CA TYR A 103 14.40 -11.98 7.25
C TYR A 103 15.85 -11.49 7.15
N THR A 104 16.73 -12.27 6.48
CA THR A 104 18.10 -11.87 6.22
C THR A 104 18.22 -11.31 4.81
N SER A 105 19.06 -10.31 4.61
CA SER A 105 19.19 -9.61 3.32
C SER A 105 19.57 -10.51 2.15
N GLU A 106 20.30 -11.60 2.38
CA GLU A 106 20.78 -12.47 1.31
C GLU A 106 19.68 -13.40 0.76
N ASN A 107 18.97 -14.13 1.63
CA ASN A 107 17.94 -15.05 1.17
C ASN A 107 16.68 -14.33 0.66
N MET A 108 16.44 -13.10 1.12
CA MET A 108 15.27 -12.33 0.74
C MET A 108 15.42 -11.59 -0.59
N LYS A 109 16.63 -11.49 -1.15
CA LYS A 109 16.83 -10.84 -2.47
C LYS A 109 16.01 -11.48 -3.59
N SER A 110 15.77 -12.78 -3.55
CA SER A 110 14.94 -13.49 -4.52
C SER A 110 13.46 -13.05 -4.48
N THR A 111 13.01 -12.49 -3.36
CA THR A 111 11.62 -12.02 -3.19
C THR A 111 11.41 -10.59 -3.71
N VAL A 112 12.46 -9.90 -4.12
CA VAL A 112 12.33 -8.55 -4.68
C VAL A 112 11.68 -8.64 -6.05
N VAL A 113 10.49 -8.05 -6.19
CA VAL A 113 9.91 -7.76 -7.51
C VAL A 113 10.49 -6.43 -7.96
N PRO A 114 11.27 -6.40 -9.07
CA PRO A 114 12.05 -5.22 -9.45
C PRO A 114 11.21 -3.94 -9.55
N PHE A 115 11.60 -2.90 -8.82
CA PHE A 115 10.99 -1.56 -8.87
C PHE A 115 9.46 -1.55 -8.67
N ARG A 116 8.92 -2.54 -7.93
CA ARG A 116 7.47 -2.73 -7.75
C ARG A 116 6.80 -1.49 -7.16
N ASN A 117 7.34 -0.94 -6.07
CA ASN A 117 6.75 0.24 -5.44
C ASN A 117 6.84 1.48 -6.35
N GLY A 118 7.90 1.63 -7.12
CA GLY A 118 8.01 2.72 -8.10
C GLY A 118 6.90 2.69 -9.14
N ILE A 119 6.61 1.51 -9.70
CA ILE A 119 5.53 1.30 -10.68
C ILE A 119 4.16 1.57 -10.05
N MET A 120 3.91 0.99 -8.89
CA MET A 120 2.63 1.17 -8.16
C MET A 120 2.40 2.63 -7.77
N LEU A 121 3.43 3.32 -7.31
CA LEU A 121 3.37 4.75 -6.97
C LEU A 121 3.12 5.62 -8.20
N ALA A 122 3.72 5.30 -9.35
CA ALA A 122 3.48 6.03 -10.60
C ALA A 122 2.01 5.93 -11.04
N VAL A 123 1.43 4.73 -10.98
CA VAL A 123 0.00 4.52 -11.29
C VAL A 123 -0.89 5.23 -10.27
N ALA A 124 -0.59 5.10 -8.97
CA ALA A 124 -1.36 5.77 -7.90
C ALA A 124 -1.28 7.31 -8.02
N CYS A 125 -0.14 7.86 -8.48
CA CYS A 125 0.03 9.27 -8.76
C CYS A 125 -0.93 9.74 -9.88
N GLY A 126 -0.95 9.05 -11.00
CA GLY A 126 -1.86 9.37 -12.10
C GLY A 126 -3.34 9.29 -11.69
N LEU A 127 -3.70 8.29 -10.88
CA LEU A 127 -5.04 8.20 -10.30
C LEU A 127 -5.36 9.36 -9.37
N ALA A 128 -4.42 9.72 -8.49
CA ALA A 128 -4.59 10.84 -7.57
C ALA A 128 -4.84 12.13 -8.36
N GLU A 129 -4.01 12.43 -9.35
CA GLU A 129 -4.19 13.61 -10.21
C GLU A 129 -5.54 13.59 -10.94
N SER A 130 -5.92 12.46 -11.55
CA SER A 130 -7.18 12.33 -12.30
C SER A 130 -8.44 12.52 -11.43
N ARG A 131 -8.31 12.30 -10.11
CA ARG A 131 -9.38 12.48 -9.12
C ARG A 131 -9.26 13.78 -8.32
N GLY A 132 -8.28 14.65 -8.64
CA GLY A 132 -8.03 15.89 -7.91
C GLY A 132 -7.50 15.68 -6.48
N LEU A 133 -6.91 14.50 -6.20
CA LEU A 133 -6.35 14.13 -4.90
C LEU A 133 -4.85 14.45 -4.87
N ARG A 134 -4.38 15.07 -3.79
CA ARG A 134 -3.01 15.61 -3.73
C ARG A 134 -2.00 14.69 -3.04
N LYS A 135 -2.42 13.61 -2.43
CA LYS A 135 -1.56 12.75 -1.61
C LYS A 135 -1.72 11.28 -1.98
N VAL A 136 -0.59 10.57 -2.02
CA VAL A 136 -0.51 9.11 -2.12
C VAL A 136 0.09 8.55 -0.84
N LEU A 137 -0.63 7.69 -0.15
CA LEU A 137 -0.20 7.01 1.07
C LEU A 137 0.45 5.67 0.76
N ILE A 138 1.62 5.39 1.37
CA ILE A 138 2.32 4.10 1.33
C ILE A 138 2.81 3.72 2.73
N ALA A 139 2.78 2.42 3.05
CA ALA A 139 3.06 1.89 4.38
C ALA A 139 4.42 1.17 4.48
N ASN A 140 5.45 1.62 3.74
CA ASN A 140 6.82 1.13 3.91
C ASN A 140 7.34 1.48 5.32
N HIS A 141 8.10 0.57 5.93
CA HIS A 141 8.61 0.75 7.30
C HIS A 141 10.13 0.52 7.41
N ALA A 142 10.69 0.75 8.59
CA ALA A 142 12.15 0.70 8.80
C ALA A 142 12.76 -0.67 8.45
N GLY A 143 12.05 -1.78 8.68
CA GLY A 143 12.51 -3.15 8.37
C GLY A 143 12.67 -3.44 6.88
N ASP A 144 11.95 -2.73 6.01
CA ASP A 144 12.00 -2.94 4.57
C ASP A 144 13.30 -2.44 3.93
N HIS A 145 13.97 -1.48 4.55
CA HIS A 145 15.07 -0.72 3.93
C HIS A 145 16.29 -1.57 3.58
N ALA A 146 16.53 -2.64 4.33
CA ALA A 146 17.66 -3.53 4.10
C ALA A 146 17.48 -4.34 2.81
N ILE A 147 16.23 -4.72 2.48
CA ILE A 147 15.91 -5.68 1.43
C ILE A 147 15.40 -4.97 0.17
N TYR A 148 14.49 -4.00 0.33
CA TYR A 148 13.77 -3.36 -0.77
C TYR A 148 14.29 -1.94 -1.02
N PRO A 149 15.08 -1.71 -2.09
CA PRO A 149 15.61 -0.38 -2.40
C PRO A 149 14.53 0.69 -2.57
N ASP A 150 13.37 0.29 -3.12
CA ASP A 150 12.21 1.15 -3.38
C ASP A 150 11.30 1.38 -2.15
N CYS A 151 11.76 0.96 -0.96
CA CYS A 151 11.19 1.33 0.34
C CYS A 151 12.04 2.34 1.11
N ARG A 152 13.26 2.64 0.65
CA ARG A 152 14.22 3.51 1.36
C ARG A 152 13.77 4.97 1.38
N PRO A 153 14.08 5.71 2.45
CA PRO A 153 13.68 7.12 2.57
C PRO A 153 14.11 7.99 1.39
N GLY A 154 15.34 7.78 0.90
CA GLY A 154 15.87 8.52 -0.27
C GLY A 154 15.09 8.25 -1.55
N PHE A 155 14.67 7.00 -1.78
CA PHE A 155 13.80 6.66 -2.91
C PHE A 155 12.42 7.32 -2.79
N VAL A 156 11.79 7.20 -1.63
CA VAL A 156 10.45 7.78 -1.39
C VAL A 156 10.47 9.29 -1.58
N ALA A 157 11.51 9.98 -1.08
CA ALA A 157 11.67 11.42 -1.26
C ALA A 157 11.85 11.81 -2.72
N ALA A 158 12.72 11.10 -3.46
CA ALA A 158 12.95 11.36 -4.88
C ALA A 158 11.70 11.09 -5.74
N MET A 159 10.98 10.00 -5.46
CA MET A 159 9.74 9.66 -6.14
C MET A 159 8.64 10.70 -5.85
N SER A 160 8.51 11.14 -4.60
CA SER A 160 7.57 12.21 -4.22
C SER A 160 7.87 13.51 -4.95
N GLU A 161 9.15 13.89 -5.06
CA GLU A 161 9.55 15.10 -5.79
C GLU A 161 9.28 14.96 -7.30
N ALA A 162 9.53 13.78 -7.88
CA ALA A 162 9.19 13.52 -9.28
C ALA A 162 7.68 13.64 -9.53
N MET A 163 6.85 13.06 -8.65
CA MET A 163 5.40 13.14 -8.73
C MET A 163 4.92 14.60 -8.61
N ARG A 164 5.45 15.35 -7.63
CA ARG A 164 5.11 16.74 -7.40
C ARG A 164 5.41 17.63 -8.60
N ARG A 165 6.54 17.39 -9.28
CA ARG A 165 6.92 18.13 -10.50
C ARG A 165 6.20 17.65 -11.76
N GLY A 166 5.84 16.38 -11.82
CA GLY A 166 5.24 15.73 -12.98
C GLY A 166 3.71 15.84 -13.04
N THR A 167 3.08 16.47 -12.06
CA THR A 167 1.62 16.63 -11.98
C THR A 167 1.24 18.11 -11.84
N TYR A 168 0.11 18.51 -12.46
CA TYR A 168 -0.39 19.89 -12.39
C TYR A 168 -0.79 20.31 -10.97
N ILE A 169 -1.33 19.36 -10.18
CA ILE A 169 -1.81 19.64 -8.82
C ILE A 169 -0.75 19.40 -7.74
N GLY A 170 0.44 18.95 -8.12
CA GLY A 170 1.55 18.70 -7.21
C GLY A 170 1.30 17.52 -6.27
N VAL A 171 1.02 16.33 -6.82
CA VAL A 171 0.80 15.11 -6.02
C VAL A 171 2.08 14.73 -5.26
N GLU A 172 1.95 14.40 -3.98
CA GLU A 172 3.08 14.03 -3.11
C GLU A 172 2.82 12.70 -2.39
N ILE A 173 3.90 12.02 -1.98
CA ILE A 173 3.84 10.81 -1.17
C ILE A 173 3.81 11.15 0.32
N LEU A 174 2.95 10.46 1.07
CA LEU A 174 2.97 10.39 2.52
C LEU A 174 3.33 8.97 2.95
N ALA A 175 4.47 8.81 3.63
CA ALA A 175 5.00 7.54 4.10
C ALA A 175 5.26 7.60 5.62
N PRO A 176 4.21 7.64 6.45
CA PRO A 176 4.34 7.93 7.89
C PRO A 176 5.01 6.82 8.70
N TYR A 177 5.20 5.63 8.11
CA TYR A 177 5.79 4.49 8.79
C TYR A 177 7.29 4.30 8.48
N THR A 178 7.86 5.09 7.61
CA THR A 178 9.24 4.94 7.12
C THR A 178 10.28 4.74 8.24
N SER A 179 10.09 5.37 9.40
CA SER A 179 11.05 5.35 10.51
C SER A 179 10.61 4.52 11.72
N ILE A 180 9.47 3.81 11.65
CA ILE A 180 8.96 3.04 12.78
C ILE A 180 9.12 1.54 12.57
N SER A 181 9.10 0.78 13.65
CA SER A 181 9.18 -0.67 13.61
C SER A 181 7.83 -1.31 13.30
N LYS A 182 7.87 -2.56 12.82
CA LYS A 182 6.65 -3.34 12.60
C LYS A 182 5.87 -3.60 13.91
N ALA A 183 6.56 -3.70 15.03
CA ALA A 183 5.92 -3.79 16.35
C ALA A 183 5.15 -2.51 16.70
N ASP A 184 5.68 -1.33 16.35
CA ASP A 184 4.96 -0.07 16.54
C ASP A 184 3.73 0.01 15.63
N ILE A 185 3.82 -0.50 14.40
CA ILE A 185 2.66 -0.62 13.49
C ILE A 185 1.58 -1.49 14.12
N CYS A 186 1.95 -2.66 14.72
CA CYS A 186 0.99 -3.50 15.44
C CYS A 186 0.28 -2.74 16.56
N ARG A 187 1.02 -2.01 17.42
CA ARG A 187 0.43 -1.22 18.52
C ARG A 187 -0.53 -0.15 17.99
N ARG A 188 -0.13 0.55 16.95
CA ARG A 188 -0.96 1.60 16.31
C ARG A 188 -2.24 1.03 15.73
N GLY A 189 -2.15 -0.11 15.04
CA GLY A 189 -3.32 -0.76 14.47
C GLY A 189 -4.29 -1.27 15.54
N ALA A 190 -3.78 -1.88 16.62
CA ALA A 190 -4.62 -2.27 17.75
C ALA A 190 -5.35 -1.07 18.36
N ALA A 191 -4.66 0.05 18.55
CA ALA A 191 -5.25 1.30 19.03
C ALA A 191 -6.28 1.89 18.05
N ALA A 192 -6.09 1.70 16.74
CA ALA A 192 -7.02 2.14 15.70
C ALA A 192 -8.24 1.22 15.52
N GLY A 193 -8.24 0.01 16.14
CA GLY A 193 -9.29 -0.99 16.07
C GLY A 193 -9.17 -1.95 14.88
N VAL A 194 -7.96 -2.16 14.35
CA VAL A 194 -7.71 -3.11 13.26
C VAL A 194 -7.97 -4.54 13.74
N ASP A 195 -8.82 -5.27 13.01
CA ASP A 195 -8.90 -6.72 13.14
C ASP A 195 -7.82 -7.37 12.28
N TYR A 196 -6.72 -7.77 12.92
CA TYR A 196 -5.60 -8.39 12.23
C TYR A 196 -5.89 -9.79 11.67
N ALA A 197 -6.99 -10.45 12.07
CA ALA A 197 -7.45 -11.68 11.42
C ALA A 197 -7.91 -11.42 9.97
N LEU A 198 -8.25 -10.17 9.64
CA LEU A 198 -8.62 -9.73 8.29
C LEU A 198 -7.42 -9.18 7.50
N THR A 199 -6.20 -9.57 7.85
CA THR A 199 -4.97 -9.21 7.11
C THR A 199 -4.20 -10.45 6.70
N TYR A 200 -3.48 -10.36 5.58
CA TYR A 200 -2.70 -11.49 5.06
C TYR A 200 -1.24 -11.09 4.84
N SER A 201 -0.29 -11.94 5.26
CA SER A 201 1.15 -11.66 5.14
C SER A 201 1.96 -12.78 4.45
N CYS A 202 1.43 -14.01 4.39
CA CYS A 202 2.20 -15.16 3.93
C CYS A 202 2.49 -15.11 2.43
N TYR A 203 3.75 -15.16 2.04
CA TYR A 203 4.16 -15.17 0.63
C TYR A 203 3.70 -16.41 -0.16
N LYS A 204 3.33 -17.51 0.53
CA LYS A 204 2.91 -18.76 -0.15
C LYS A 204 1.47 -18.70 -0.68
N GLY A 205 0.68 -17.71 -0.34
CA GLY A 205 -0.68 -17.51 -0.87
C GLY A 205 -1.70 -18.60 -0.50
N ARG A 206 -1.40 -19.44 0.49
CA ARG A 206 -2.28 -20.53 0.94
C ARG A 206 -3.43 -20.03 1.79
N GLU A 207 -4.36 -20.93 2.15
CA GLU A 207 -5.48 -20.59 3.02
C GLU A 207 -5.01 -20.16 4.40
N ARG A 208 -4.06 -20.89 5.00
CA ARG A 208 -3.42 -20.55 6.26
C ARG A 208 -2.03 -19.96 6.01
N HIS A 209 -1.54 -19.20 6.95
CA HIS A 209 -0.17 -18.71 6.92
C HIS A 209 0.80 -19.89 7.15
N CYS A 210 1.84 -20.02 6.35
CA CYS A 210 2.79 -21.15 6.48
C CYS A 210 3.63 -21.12 7.77
N GLY A 211 3.67 -20.01 8.47
CA GLY A 211 4.44 -19.84 9.72
C GLY A 211 5.97 -19.82 9.56
N ARG A 212 6.51 -20.05 8.36
CA ARG A 212 7.94 -20.30 8.13
C ARG A 212 8.60 -19.35 7.14
N CYS A 213 7.86 -18.72 6.23
CA CYS A 213 8.45 -17.72 5.32
C CYS A 213 8.81 -16.44 6.08
N GLY A 214 9.72 -15.64 5.51
CA GLY A 214 10.23 -14.43 6.16
C GLY A 214 9.17 -13.50 6.72
N THR A 215 8.09 -13.23 5.97
CA THR A 215 7.00 -12.37 6.43
C THR A 215 6.13 -12.99 7.53
N CYS A 216 5.99 -14.32 7.57
CA CYS A 216 5.31 -14.99 8.70
C CYS A 216 6.15 -14.89 9.98
N THR A 217 7.47 -15.08 9.88
CA THR A 217 8.40 -14.93 11.00
C THR A 217 8.37 -13.50 11.52
N GLU A 218 8.52 -12.53 10.63
CA GLU A 218 8.48 -11.10 10.99
C GLU A 218 7.13 -10.69 11.62
N ARG A 219 6.01 -11.23 11.11
CA ARG A 219 4.68 -10.99 11.69
C ARG A 219 4.60 -11.49 13.12
N ARG A 220 5.00 -12.74 13.39
CA ARG A 220 5.02 -13.30 14.77
C ARG A 220 5.88 -12.47 15.72
N GLU A 221 7.07 -12.11 15.27
CA GLU A 221 7.99 -11.26 16.06
C GLU A 221 7.38 -9.89 16.36
N ALA A 222 6.72 -9.28 15.36
CA ALA A 222 6.08 -7.98 15.54
C ALA A 222 4.98 -8.01 16.59
N PHE A 223 4.10 -9.02 16.59
CA PHE A 223 3.05 -9.19 17.61
C PHE A 223 3.64 -9.47 18.98
N LEU A 224 4.66 -10.34 19.06
CA LEU A 224 5.35 -10.65 20.32
C LEU A 224 5.98 -9.37 20.91
N LEU A 225 6.74 -8.61 20.14
CA LEU A 225 7.37 -7.36 20.56
C LEU A 225 6.37 -6.24 20.86
N ALA A 226 5.22 -6.28 20.22
CA ALA A 226 4.13 -5.35 20.50
C ALA A 226 3.42 -5.66 21.82
N GLY A 227 3.52 -6.89 22.33
CA GLY A 227 2.75 -7.36 23.48
C GLY A 227 1.27 -7.57 23.17
N ILE A 228 0.94 -7.91 21.91
CA ILE A 228 -0.43 -8.08 21.43
C ILE A 228 -0.60 -9.53 20.93
N PRO A 229 -1.71 -10.22 21.22
CA PRO A 229 -1.98 -11.55 20.69
C PRO A 229 -2.02 -11.53 19.15
N ASP A 230 -1.33 -12.47 18.52
CA ASP A 230 -1.42 -12.67 17.07
C ASP A 230 -2.65 -13.52 16.73
N PRO A 231 -3.68 -12.98 16.04
CA PRO A 231 -4.87 -13.73 15.69
C PRO A 231 -4.69 -14.64 14.47
N THR A 232 -3.49 -14.71 13.92
CA THR A 232 -3.20 -15.44 12.68
C THR A 232 -3.28 -16.94 12.88
N ILE A 233 -3.98 -17.63 11.97
CA ILE A 233 -3.98 -19.09 11.93
C ILE A 233 -2.82 -19.55 11.04
N TYR A 234 -1.89 -20.27 11.64
CA TYR A 234 -0.73 -20.85 10.96
C TYR A 234 -0.96 -22.32 10.59
N GLU A 235 -0.22 -22.80 9.59
CA GLU A 235 -0.06 -24.24 9.33
C GLU A 235 0.77 -24.86 10.47
N ASP A 236 0.52 -26.13 10.78
CA ASP A 236 1.26 -26.91 11.78
C ASP A 236 2.69 -27.24 11.33
#